data_fff4fc1ce4880fdfd1c8ed77ff91a06b
#
_entry.id   fff4fc1ce4880fdfd1c8ed77ff91a06b
#
_cell.length_a   1.000
_cell.length_b   1.000
_cell.length_c   1.000
_cell.angle_alpha   90.00
_cell.angle_beta   90.00
_cell.angle_gamma   90.00
#
_symmetry.space_group_name_H-M   'P 1'
#
loop_
_entity.id
_entity.type
_entity.pdbx_description
1 polymer ?
#
loop_
_entity_poly.entity_id
_entity_poly.type
_entity_poly.pdbx_seq_one_letter_code
_entity_poly.pdbx_strand_id
1 'polypeptide(L)'
;DLIILAGYLKILPEKITKIYENKIINIHPSLIPAFCGRGYYGLKVHEAVIKKGVKYTGATTHFVNEGADEGPIIMQKITEVGDETPEELQKKVLKIEHEILPLSVKYFCEDKLKVLNGKVVIGG
;
A
#
# COMPACT_ATOMS: atom_id res chain seq x y z
N ASP A 1 -10.05 4.84 16.70
CA ASP A 1 -10.52 5.33 15.41
C ASP A 1 -9.48 5.07 14.33
N LEU A 2 -9.93 4.67 13.17
CA LEU A 2 -9.10 4.31 12.04
C LEU A 2 -9.44 5.18 10.84
N ILE A 3 -8.41 5.68 10.15
CA ILE A 3 -8.57 6.38 8.88
C ILE A 3 -8.04 5.48 7.77
N ILE A 4 -8.82 5.31 6.71
CA ILE A 4 -8.45 4.48 5.56
C ILE A 4 -8.29 5.38 4.35
N LEU A 5 -7.15 5.26 3.66
CA LEU A 5 -6.87 5.99 2.43
C LEU A 5 -6.78 5.00 1.26
N ALA A 6 -7.46 5.34 0.18
CA ALA A 6 -7.38 4.58 -1.07
C ALA A 6 -7.29 5.58 -2.22
N GLY A 7 -6.19 5.56 -2.94
CA GLY A 7 -5.96 6.50 -4.03
C GLY A 7 -5.64 7.92 -3.58
N TYR A 8 -5.20 8.10 -2.35
CA TYR A 8 -4.82 9.43 -1.86
C TYR A 8 -3.46 9.83 -2.43
N LEU A 9 -3.42 10.99 -3.09
CA LEU A 9 -2.24 11.42 -3.86
C LEU A 9 -1.34 12.40 -3.14
N LYS A 10 -1.78 12.97 -2.02
CA LYS A 10 -1.02 13.99 -1.30
C LYS A 10 -0.42 13.42 -0.03
N ILE A 11 0.74 13.96 0.35
CA ILE A 11 1.33 13.66 1.65
C ILE A 11 0.50 14.38 2.71
N LEU A 12 0.09 13.65 3.74
CA LEU A 12 -0.70 14.22 4.83
C LEU A 12 0.15 15.16 5.68
N PRO A 13 -0.45 16.24 6.21
CA PRO A 13 0.26 17.12 7.14
C PRO A 13 0.79 16.34 8.34
N GLU A 14 2.00 16.67 8.77
CA GLU A 14 2.66 16.03 9.91
C GLU A 14 1.78 16.05 11.18
N LYS A 15 1.05 17.13 11.40
CA LYS A 15 0.17 17.25 12.55
C LYS A 15 -0.89 16.13 12.58
N ILE A 16 -1.44 15.77 11.41
CA ILE A 16 -2.44 14.70 11.32
C ILE A 16 -1.78 13.34 11.51
N THR A 17 -0.64 13.12 10.88
CA THR A 17 0.05 11.81 10.99
C THR A 17 0.53 11.54 12.41
N LYS A 18 0.90 12.57 13.16
CA LYS A 18 1.28 12.41 14.56
C LYS A 18 0.10 12.07 15.47
N ILE A 19 -1.05 12.75 15.26
CA ILE A 19 -2.25 12.50 16.06
C ILE A 19 -2.78 11.08 15.82
N TYR A 20 -2.70 10.61 14.57
CA TYR A 20 -3.23 9.30 14.18
C TYR A 20 -2.10 8.30 13.90
N GLU A 21 -1.00 8.40 14.62
CA GLU A 21 0.13 7.49 14.45
C GLU A 21 -0.34 6.04 14.56
N ASN A 22 0.00 5.23 13.54
CA ASN A 22 -0.41 3.83 13.41
C ASN A 22 -1.93 3.64 13.41
N LYS A 23 -2.67 4.64 12.94
CA LYS A 23 -4.15 4.59 12.82
C LYS A 23 -4.63 5.05 11.45
N ILE A 24 -3.72 5.26 10.52
CA ILE A 24 -4.06 5.58 9.13
C ILE A 24 -3.49 4.48 8.25
N ILE A 25 -4.36 3.78 7.54
CA ILE A 25 -3.97 2.72 6.61
C ILE A 25 -4.15 3.21 5.18
N ASN A 26 -3.13 3.04 4.37
CA ASN A 26 -3.19 3.31 2.94
C ASN A 26 -2.92 2.04 2.16
N ILE A 27 -3.38 2.00 0.92
CA ILE A 27 -3.04 0.95 -0.03
C ILE A 27 -2.32 1.57 -1.22
N HIS A 28 -1.23 0.93 -1.63
CA HIS A 28 -0.44 1.36 -2.78
C HIS A 28 -0.31 0.21 -3.78
N PRO A 29 -0.51 0.46 -5.09
CA PRO A 29 -0.56 -0.61 -6.09
C PRO A 29 0.82 -1.04 -6.58
N SER A 30 1.76 -1.25 -5.68
CA SER A 30 3.06 -1.83 -5.96
C SER A 30 3.57 -2.57 -4.72
N LEU A 31 4.69 -3.27 -4.91
CA LEU A 31 5.39 -3.92 -3.80
C LEU A 31 6.39 -2.93 -3.21
N ILE A 32 5.95 -2.11 -2.26
CA ILE A 32 6.82 -1.16 -1.58
C ILE A 32 8.05 -1.90 -1.03
N PRO A 33 9.28 -1.40 -1.22
CA PRO A 33 9.66 -0.04 -1.61
C PRO A 33 9.81 0.20 -3.12
N ALA A 34 9.40 -0.71 -3.96
CA ALA A 34 9.47 -0.53 -5.42
C ALA A 34 8.31 0.32 -5.92
N PHE A 35 8.57 1.19 -6.88
CA PHE A 35 7.56 2.00 -7.59
C PHE A 35 6.62 2.75 -6.65
N CYS A 36 7.18 3.40 -5.66
CA CYS A 36 6.42 4.18 -4.68
C CYS A 36 7.08 5.53 -4.42
N GLY A 37 6.37 6.38 -3.67
CA GLY A 37 6.83 7.73 -3.41
C GLY A 37 6.21 8.73 -4.37
N ARG A 38 6.80 9.92 -4.43
CA ARG A 38 6.29 11.01 -5.26
C ARG A 38 6.26 10.63 -6.74
N GLY A 39 5.15 10.93 -7.40
CA GLY A 39 4.98 10.68 -8.82
C GLY A 39 4.47 9.27 -9.15
N TYR A 40 4.50 8.35 -8.21
CA TYR A 40 4.03 6.99 -8.42
C TYR A 40 2.60 6.85 -7.89
N TYR A 41 1.65 7.14 -8.76
CA TYR A 41 0.23 7.02 -8.43
C TYR A 41 -0.57 6.60 -9.66
N GLY A 42 -1.72 5.98 -9.44
CA GLY A 42 -2.62 5.57 -10.49
C GLY A 42 -1.95 4.72 -11.54
N LEU A 43 -2.23 5.04 -12.80
CA LEU A 43 -1.73 4.29 -13.93
C LEU A 43 -0.21 4.39 -14.10
N LYS A 44 0.40 5.45 -13.60
CA LYS A 44 1.86 5.66 -13.69
C LYS A 44 2.65 4.56 -13.03
N VAL A 45 2.14 3.98 -11.95
CA VAL A 45 2.79 2.84 -11.27
C VAL A 45 2.90 1.67 -12.24
N HIS A 46 1.81 1.33 -12.91
CA HIS A 46 1.76 0.17 -13.81
C HIS A 46 2.57 0.41 -15.08
N GLU A 47 2.57 1.64 -15.57
CA GLU A 47 3.43 2.03 -16.70
C GLU A 47 4.91 1.82 -16.34
N ALA A 48 5.31 2.24 -15.15
CA ALA A 48 6.69 2.11 -14.68
C ALA A 48 7.08 0.64 -14.48
N VAL A 49 6.18 -0.17 -13.94
CA VAL A 49 6.38 -1.62 -13.74
C VAL A 49 6.66 -2.30 -15.09
N ILE A 50 5.82 -2.03 -16.08
CA ILE A 50 5.96 -2.62 -17.41
C ILE A 50 7.25 -2.14 -18.09
N LYS A 51 7.53 -0.85 -18.01
CA LYS A 51 8.74 -0.27 -18.61
C LYS A 51 10.00 -0.86 -18.03
N LYS A 52 10.02 -1.09 -16.71
CA LYS A 52 11.19 -1.68 -16.04
C LYS A 52 11.38 -3.15 -16.40
N GLY A 53 10.31 -3.85 -16.71
CA GLY A 53 10.37 -5.27 -17.05
C GLY A 53 10.47 -6.21 -15.86
N VAL A 54 9.99 -5.78 -14.70
CA VAL A 54 9.95 -6.66 -13.52
C VAL A 54 8.97 -7.81 -13.79
N LYS A 55 9.22 -8.96 -13.17
CA LYS A 55 8.41 -10.16 -13.40
C LYS A 55 7.25 -10.28 -12.42
N TYR A 56 7.32 -9.57 -11.30
CA TYR A 56 6.30 -9.57 -10.26
C TYR A 56 5.99 -8.15 -9.83
N THR A 57 4.72 -7.90 -9.60
CA THR A 57 4.23 -6.68 -8.96
C THR A 57 3.18 -7.09 -7.94
N GLY A 58 2.44 -6.16 -7.40
CA GLY A 58 1.42 -6.47 -6.42
C GLY A 58 0.91 -5.21 -5.75
N ALA A 59 0.44 -5.36 -4.54
CA ALA A 59 -0.06 -4.24 -3.75
C ALA A 59 0.42 -4.35 -2.31
N THR A 60 0.47 -3.21 -1.64
CA THR A 60 0.93 -3.09 -0.26
C THR A 60 -0.05 -2.26 0.54
N THR A 61 -0.45 -2.76 1.71
CA THR A 61 -1.10 -1.94 2.72
C THR A 61 -0.04 -1.53 3.75
N HIS A 62 -0.12 -0.29 4.23
CA HIS A 62 0.84 0.21 5.19
C HIS A 62 0.21 1.30 6.06
N PHE A 63 0.78 1.49 7.24
CA PHE A 63 0.44 2.65 8.04
C PHE A 63 1.07 3.89 7.42
N VAL A 64 0.38 5.01 7.54
CA VAL A 64 0.82 6.28 6.96
C VAL A 64 1.59 7.07 8.01
N ASN A 65 2.77 7.57 7.61
CA ASN A 65 3.54 8.53 8.38
C ASN A 65 3.73 9.79 7.53
N GLU A 66 4.65 10.66 7.89
CA GLU A 66 4.86 11.92 7.15
C GLU A 66 5.58 11.75 5.82
N GLY A 67 6.12 10.57 5.52
CA GLY A 67 6.76 10.27 4.24
C GLY A 67 5.79 9.65 3.25
N ALA A 68 6.05 9.81 1.96
CA ALA A 68 5.24 9.21 0.91
C ALA A 68 5.53 7.72 0.81
N ASP A 69 4.54 6.87 1.13
CA ASP A 69 4.63 5.42 1.05
C ASP A 69 5.79 4.83 1.88
N GLU A 70 6.11 5.45 3.01
CA GLU A 70 7.26 5.06 3.84
C GLU A 70 6.87 4.45 5.19
N GLY A 71 5.60 4.44 5.54
CA GLY A 71 5.14 3.92 6.82
C GLY A 71 5.27 2.39 6.93
N PRO A 72 5.14 1.84 8.13
CA PRO A 72 5.27 0.40 8.36
C PRO A 72 4.33 -0.42 7.50
N ILE A 73 4.86 -1.44 6.84
CA ILE A 73 4.11 -2.31 5.94
C ILE A 73 3.26 -3.30 6.73
N ILE A 74 1.97 -3.39 6.38
CA ILE A 74 1.04 -4.31 7.04
C ILE A 74 0.97 -5.61 6.25
N MET A 75 0.67 -5.52 4.95
CA MET A 75 0.40 -6.68 4.13
C MET A 75 0.81 -6.44 2.69
N GLN A 76 1.31 -7.48 2.04
CA GLN A 76 1.65 -7.43 0.62
C GLN A 76 1.17 -8.69 -0.06
N LYS A 77 0.72 -8.56 -1.31
CA LYS A 77 0.38 -9.70 -2.14
C LYS A 77 0.92 -9.50 -3.54
N ILE A 78 1.51 -10.55 -4.11
CA ILE A 78 2.17 -10.50 -5.41
C ILE A 78 1.27 -11.03 -6.53
N THR A 79 1.58 -10.60 -7.74
CA THR A 79 1.04 -11.18 -8.97
C THR A 79 2.11 -11.13 -10.06
N GLU A 80 2.03 -12.02 -11.02
CA GLU A 80 2.96 -12.03 -12.16
C GLU A 80 2.64 -10.91 -13.14
N VAL A 81 3.69 -10.37 -13.76
CA VAL A 81 3.57 -9.43 -14.87
C VAL A 81 3.80 -10.19 -16.17
N GLY A 82 2.81 -10.19 -17.06
CA GLY A 82 2.89 -10.80 -18.37
C GLY A 82 2.88 -9.74 -19.46
N ASP A 83 2.03 -9.94 -20.45
CA ASP A 83 1.91 -9.05 -21.61
C ASP A 83 0.82 -7.98 -21.44
N GLU A 84 0.42 -7.69 -20.21
CA GLU A 84 -0.65 -6.73 -19.94
C GLU A 84 -0.28 -5.32 -20.41
N THR A 85 -1.30 -4.58 -20.87
CA THR A 85 -1.21 -3.13 -20.98
C THR A 85 -1.24 -2.54 -19.57
N PRO A 86 -0.85 -1.26 -19.39
CA PRO A 86 -0.95 -0.62 -18.08
C PRO A 86 -2.37 -0.70 -17.47
N GLU A 87 -3.40 -0.52 -18.30
CA GLU A 87 -4.80 -0.60 -17.88
C GLU A 87 -5.18 -2.00 -17.42
N GLU A 88 -4.74 -3.02 -18.16
CA GLU A 88 -5.00 -4.42 -17.79
C GLU A 88 -4.28 -4.80 -16.50
N LEU A 89 -3.03 -4.34 -16.34
CA LEU A 89 -2.26 -4.59 -15.13
C LEU A 89 -2.90 -3.90 -13.94
N GLN A 90 -3.38 -2.67 -14.12
CA GLN A 90 -4.10 -1.94 -13.08
C GLN A 90 -5.31 -2.73 -12.57
N LYS A 91 -6.11 -3.29 -13.48
CA LYS A 91 -7.27 -4.11 -13.10
C LYS A 91 -6.85 -5.36 -12.34
N LYS A 92 -5.77 -5.99 -12.78
CA LYS A 92 -5.24 -7.19 -12.13
C LYS A 92 -4.78 -6.90 -10.70
N VAL A 93 -4.05 -5.80 -10.52
CA VAL A 93 -3.58 -5.37 -9.19
C VAL A 93 -4.74 -4.91 -8.32
N LEU A 94 -5.74 -4.24 -8.91
CA LEU A 94 -6.91 -3.77 -8.16
C LEU A 94 -7.65 -4.91 -7.45
N LYS A 95 -7.71 -6.09 -8.06
CA LYS A 95 -8.30 -7.26 -7.41
C LYS A 95 -7.56 -7.63 -6.14
N ILE A 96 -6.23 -7.52 -6.18
CA ILE A 96 -5.38 -7.76 -5.00
C ILE A 96 -5.64 -6.70 -3.93
N GLU A 97 -5.75 -5.43 -4.35
CA GLU A 97 -6.04 -4.34 -3.42
C GLU A 97 -7.36 -4.57 -2.68
N HIS A 98 -8.39 -5.01 -3.41
CA HIS A 98 -9.71 -5.30 -2.85
C HIS A 98 -9.70 -6.50 -1.89
N GLU A 99 -8.66 -7.32 -1.95
CA GLU A 99 -8.49 -8.44 -1.04
C GLU A 99 -7.73 -8.06 0.22
N ILE A 100 -6.58 -7.38 0.06
CA ILE A 100 -5.70 -7.12 1.22
C ILE A 100 -6.10 -5.90 2.05
N LEU A 101 -6.78 -4.91 1.46
CA LEU A 101 -7.20 -3.74 2.23
C LEU A 101 -8.28 -4.10 3.26
N PRO A 102 -9.37 -4.78 2.89
CA PRO A 102 -10.35 -5.21 3.90
C PRO A 102 -9.75 -6.12 4.97
N LEU A 103 -8.83 -6.99 4.58
CA LEU A 103 -8.18 -7.90 5.52
C LEU A 103 -7.28 -7.14 6.51
N SER A 104 -6.55 -6.13 6.04
CA SER A 104 -5.73 -5.28 6.90
C SER A 104 -6.60 -4.51 7.91
N VAL A 105 -7.72 -3.97 7.44
CA VAL A 105 -8.69 -3.27 8.31
C VAL A 105 -9.28 -4.22 9.34
N LYS A 106 -9.63 -5.44 8.94
CA LYS A 106 -10.14 -6.45 9.85
C LYS A 106 -9.14 -6.74 10.97
N TYR A 107 -7.88 -6.95 10.62
CA TYR A 107 -6.84 -7.21 11.63
C TYR A 107 -6.62 -6.03 12.54
N PHE A 108 -6.70 -4.80 12.03
CA PHE A 108 -6.62 -3.62 12.86
C PHE A 108 -7.77 -3.58 13.87
N CYS A 109 -9.00 -3.82 13.40
CA CYS A 109 -10.19 -3.80 14.27
C CYS A 109 -10.19 -4.93 15.31
N GLU A 110 -9.50 -6.03 15.02
CA GLU A 110 -9.34 -7.16 15.96
C GLU A 110 -8.13 -6.97 16.87
N ASP A 111 -7.49 -5.80 16.81
CA ASP A 111 -6.31 -5.45 17.62
C ASP A 111 -5.14 -6.43 17.43
N LYS A 112 -4.99 -6.92 16.20
CA LYS A 112 -3.93 -7.88 15.86
C LYS A 112 -2.68 -7.26 15.27
N LEU A 113 -2.71 -5.96 14.97
CA LEU A 113 -1.56 -5.27 14.38
C LEU A 113 -0.78 -4.52 15.44
N LYS A 114 0.51 -4.84 15.56
CA LYS A 114 1.43 -4.15 16.47
C LYS A 114 2.63 -3.65 15.71
N VAL A 115 3.05 -2.43 15.99
CA VAL A 115 4.25 -1.85 15.37
C VAL A 115 5.40 -1.93 16.36
N LEU A 116 6.42 -2.73 16.00
CA LEU A 116 7.60 -2.93 16.82
C LEU A 116 8.84 -2.61 15.99
N ASN A 117 9.63 -1.63 16.42
CA ASN A 117 10.85 -1.22 15.71
C ASN A 117 10.59 -0.89 14.22
N GLY A 118 9.49 -0.18 13.94
CA GLY A 118 9.14 0.22 12.59
C GLY A 118 8.57 -0.89 11.72
N LYS A 119 8.32 -2.06 12.28
CA LYS A 119 7.75 -3.21 11.55
C LYS A 119 6.43 -3.61 12.16
N VAL A 120 5.50 -4.03 11.30
CA VAL A 120 4.21 -4.52 11.76
C VAL A 120 4.30 -6.01 12.03
N VAL A 121 3.84 -6.40 13.21
CA VAL A 121 3.69 -7.82 13.59
C VAL A 121 2.20 -8.11 13.67
N ILE A 122 1.76 -9.17 12.98
CA ILE A 122 0.37 -9.60 13.00
C ILE A 122 0.26 -10.74 14.03
N GLY A 123 -0.46 -10.47 15.11
CA GLY A 123 -0.60 -11.41 16.22
C GLY A 123 -1.92 -12.17 16.18
N GLY A 124 -1.92 -13.34 16.76
CA GLY A 124 -3.09 -14.18 16.87
C GLY A 124 -4.00 -13.85 18.05
#